data_124f8b4dee2d6b12ea661f362de67077
#
_entry.id   124f8b4dee2d6b12ea661f362de67077
#
_cell.length_a   1.000
_cell.length_b   1.000
_cell.length_c   1.000
_cell.angle_alpha   90.00
_cell.angle_beta   90.00
_cell.angle_gamma   90.00
#
_symmetry.space_group_name_H-M   'P 1'
#
loop_
_entity.id
_entity.type
_entity.pdbx_description
1 polymer ?
#
loop_
_entity_poly.entity_id
_entity_poly.type
_entity_poly.pdbx_seq_one_letter_code
_entity_poly.pdbx_strand_id
1 'polypeptide(L)'
;MSLLIFNDEMYHFLQFAQRESIIAALFLQGDSSHINDEGNYIKRSSDEIDVVSFLPKSKYEKVEDNWENGRVKIKIGRFVRKFLTEFSFKNFKVTDALIEKFVNLYKSYFSRDISKLKIVEGEEILKYYLEDNYHSLNGNRAGSLWNSCMRQRERNRFMTLYAKNSSKVKMLVFFSDDDKVRARALLWEGVKDHKDSTKEYKFMDRIYYYYDHDINFFKDWAKENGYLCKWEQSAKTEMLFDDGTGSPVRKQLYVILDEHNLSYYPYLDTFKFFNFDKGRFSNSNSYNFDYILVQSSGAMEREEREPDEDEILYFDGDDNN
;
A
#
# COMPACT_ATOMS: atom_id res chain seq x y z
N MET A 1 -24.29 -12.80 23.63
CA MET A 1 -22.98 -13.25 23.12
C MET A 1 -21.97 -12.23 23.59
N SER A 2 -20.91 -12.61 24.29
CA SER A 2 -19.87 -11.66 24.69
C SER A 2 -19.29 -11.04 23.42
N LEU A 3 -19.09 -9.74 23.43
CA LEU A 3 -18.51 -8.99 22.33
C LEU A 3 -17.08 -9.52 22.08
N LEU A 4 -16.76 -9.88 20.84
CA LEU A 4 -15.39 -10.24 20.46
C LEU A 4 -14.67 -8.98 20.02
N ILE A 5 -13.56 -8.68 20.66
CA ILE A 5 -12.70 -7.55 20.34
C ILE A 5 -11.48 -8.09 19.60
N PHE A 6 -11.17 -7.51 18.44
CA PHE A 6 -10.03 -7.88 17.60
C PHE A 6 -8.99 -6.75 17.62
N ASN A 7 -7.73 -7.06 17.37
CA ASN A 7 -6.79 -6.04 16.96
C ASN A 7 -7.04 -5.66 15.50
N ASP A 8 -6.56 -4.49 15.10
CA ASP A 8 -6.78 -3.92 13.77
C ASP A 8 -6.41 -4.88 12.63
N GLU A 9 -5.23 -5.48 12.72
CA GLU A 9 -4.72 -6.43 11.71
C GLU A 9 -5.64 -7.66 11.53
N MET A 10 -6.13 -8.24 12.62
CA MET A 10 -7.02 -9.40 12.59
C MET A 10 -8.42 -9.01 12.11
N TYR A 11 -8.91 -7.84 12.52
CA TYR A 11 -10.20 -7.33 12.08
C TYR A 11 -10.24 -7.13 10.56
N HIS A 12 -9.21 -6.47 9.99
CA HIS A 12 -9.11 -6.29 8.55
C HIS A 12 -9.01 -7.61 7.78
N PHE A 13 -8.26 -8.58 8.30
CA PHE A 13 -8.26 -9.92 7.73
C PHE A 13 -9.67 -10.54 7.73
N LEU A 14 -10.40 -10.50 8.83
CA LEU A 14 -11.74 -11.08 8.92
C LEU A 14 -12.73 -10.37 7.99
N GLN A 15 -12.68 -9.04 7.89
CA GLN A 15 -13.47 -8.25 6.94
C GLN A 15 -13.18 -8.66 5.48
N PHE A 16 -11.93 -8.88 5.13
CA PHE A 16 -11.55 -9.42 3.84
C PHE A 16 -12.09 -10.84 3.63
N ALA A 17 -11.84 -11.73 4.59
CA ALA A 17 -12.09 -13.16 4.47
C ALA A 17 -13.58 -13.54 4.54
N GLN A 18 -14.47 -12.70 5.10
CA GLN A 18 -15.89 -13.03 5.28
C GLN A 18 -16.64 -13.32 3.97
N ARG A 19 -16.17 -12.75 2.84
CA ARG A 19 -16.76 -12.97 1.51
C ARG A 19 -16.48 -14.38 0.98
N GLU A 20 -15.39 -15.00 1.45
CA GLU A 20 -14.88 -16.28 0.98
C GLU A 20 -15.03 -17.40 2.03
N SER A 21 -15.14 -17.04 3.31
CA SER A 21 -15.15 -17.98 4.42
C SER A 21 -16.28 -17.71 5.39
N ILE A 22 -17.18 -18.67 5.52
CA ILE A 22 -18.24 -18.61 6.52
C ILE A 22 -17.66 -18.57 7.95
N ILE A 23 -16.48 -19.12 8.18
CA ILE A 23 -15.80 -19.06 9.49
C ILE A 23 -15.45 -17.61 9.83
N ALA A 24 -14.92 -16.84 8.87
CA ALA A 24 -14.64 -15.43 9.10
C ALA A 24 -15.93 -14.63 9.35
N ALA A 25 -17.00 -14.95 8.62
CA ALA A 25 -18.31 -14.33 8.86
C ALA A 25 -18.86 -14.66 10.25
N LEU A 26 -18.63 -15.88 10.77
CA LEU A 26 -19.02 -16.25 12.13
C LEU A 26 -18.25 -15.45 13.20
N PHE A 27 -16.97 -15.17 12.99
CA PHE A 27 -16.20 -14.30 13.88
C PHE A 27 -16.79 -12.90 13.96
N LEU A 28 -17.29 -12.37 12.83
CA LEU A 28 -17.83 -11.02 12.71
C LEU A 28 -19.33 -10.91 13.05
N GLN A 29 -20.04 -12.02 13.36
CA GLN A 29 -21.45 -12.01 13.74
C GLN A 29 -21.74 -11.37 15.11
N GLY A 30 -20.72 -11.19 15.96
CA GLY A 30 -20.83 -10.31 17.12
C GLY A 30 -20.81 -8.84 16.66
N ASP A 31 -21.14 -7.91 17.52
CA ASP A 31 -21.01 -6.48 17.23
C ASP A 31 -19.52 -6.14 17.02
N SER A 32 -19.10 -6.26 15.78
CA SER A 32 -17.69 -6.19 15.33
C SER A 32 -17.18 -4.76 15.20
N SER A 33 -17.86 -3.77 15.75
CA SER A 33 -17.45 -2.37 15.71
C SER A 33 -16.30 -2.04 16.66
N HIS A 34 -15.85 -3.00 17.48
CA HIS A 34 -14.85 -2.77 18.51
C HIS A 34 -13.50 -3.34 18.09
N ILE A 35 -12.62 -2.45 17.64
CA ILE A 35 -11.19 -2.70 17.45
C ILE A 35 -10.45 -2.14 18.66
N ASN A 36 -9.59 -2.94 19.26
CA ASN A 36 -8.70 -2.50 20.32
C ASN A 36 -7.36 -3.26 20.22
N ASP A 37 -6.29 -2.53 19.94
CA ASP A 37 -4.96 -3.12 19.78
C ASP A 37 -4.35 -3.58 21.13
N GLU A 38 -4.74 -2.95 22.21
CA GLU A 38 -4.25 -3.30 23.55
C GLU A 38 -5.07 -4.43 24.19
N GLY A 39 -6.41 -4.35 24.08
CA GLY A 39 -7.34 -5.28 24.71
C GLY A 39 -8.12 -6.11 23.69
N ASN A 40 -7.55 -7.18 23.16
CA ASN A 40 -8.18 -8.01 22.14
C ASN A 40 -8.24 -9.50 22.49
N TYR A 41 -9.26 -10.18 21.94
CA TYR A 41 -9.46 -11.62 22.11
C TYR A 41 -8.42 -12.46 21.36
N ILE A 42 -8.13 -12.07 20.11
CA ILE A 42 -7.19 -12.76 19.24
C ILE A 42 -6.33 -11.75 18.49
N LYS A 43 -5.04 -12.07 18.37
CA LYS A 43 -4.08 -11.37 17.50
C LYS A 43 -3.15 -12.38 16.83
N ARG A 44 -2.53 -11.99 15.72
CA ARG A 44 -1.51 -12.79 15.05
C ARG A 44 -0.27 -12.96 15.95
N SER A 45 0.42 -14.08 15.85
CA SER A 45 1.76 -14.22 16.41
C SER A 45 2.78 -13.55 15.50
N SER A 46 3.74 -12.84 16.07
CA SER A 46 4.87 -12.27 15.32
C SER A 46 5.84 -13.34 14.81
N ASP A 47 5.89 -14.48 15.49
CA ASP A 47 6.95 -15.47 15.32
C ASP A 47 6.66 -16.49 14.21
N GLU A 48 5.39 -16.86 14.04
CA GLU A 48 4.98 -17.87 13.06
C GLU A 48 3.70 -17.43 12.32
N ILE A 49 3.69 -17.59 11.00
CA ILE A 49 2.59 -17.14 10.13
C ILE A 49 1.25 -17.83 10.43
N ASP A 50 1.27 -19.10 10.82
CA ASP A 50 0.06 -19.89 11.05
C ASP A 50 -0.29 -20.01 12.56
N VAL A 51 0.32 -19.20 13.41
CA VAL A 51 0.08 -19.16 14.85
C VAL A 51 -0.63 -17.87 15.23
N VAL A 52 -1.63 -18.02 16.08
CA VAL A 52 -2.36 -16.91 16.71
C VAL A 52 -2.18 -16.96 18.21
N SER A 53 -2.27 -15.80 18.84
CA SER A 53 -2.32 -15.62 20.28
C SER A 53 -3.74 -15.21 20.66
N PHE A 54 -4.38 -15.96 21.55
CA PHE A 54 -5.75 -15.67 21.97
C PHE A 54 -5.93 -15.84 23.48
N LEU A 55 -6.97 -15.24 24.03
CA LEU A 55 -7.41 -15.44 25.40
C LEU A 55 -8.51 -16.51 25.44
N PRO A 56 -8.33 -17.63 26.21
CA PRO A 56 -9.42 -18.57 26.43
C PRO A 56 -10.65 -17.88 27.01
N LYS A 57 -11.86 -18.34 26.65
CA LYS A 57 -13.13 -17.73 27.05
C LYS A 57 -13.21 -17.48 28.56
N SER A 58 -12.80 -18.44 29.37
CA SER A 58 -12.78 -18.33 30.84
C SER A 58 -11.91 -17.22 31.41
N LYS A 59 -10.91 -16.75 30.61
CA LYS A 59 -10.05 -15.63 30.97
C LYS A 59 -10.53 -14.34 30.32
N TYR A 60 -10.97 -14.39 29.09
CA TYR A 60 -11.50 -13.25 28.35
C TYR A 60 -12.67 -12.55 29.07
N GLU A 61 -13.56 -13.34 29.69
CA GLU A 61 -14.71 -12.82 30.44
C GLU A 61 -14.33 -12.25 31.83
N LYS A 62 -13.08 -12.40 32.28
CA LYS A 62 -12.59 -12.01 33.61
C LYS A 62 -11.44 -11.02 33.60
N VAL A 63 -11.00 -10.59 32.39
CA VAL A 63 -9.85 -9.68 32.28
C VAL A 63 -10.33 -8.25 32.53
N GLU A 64 -9.82 -7.62 33.57
CA GLU A 64 -10.10 -6.23 33.90
C GLU A 64 -8.95 -5.32 33.46
N ASP A 65 -7.65 -5.73 33.58
CA ASP A 65 -6.52 -4.82 33.41
C ASP A 65 -5.33 -5.33 32.58
N ASN A 66 -5.25 -6.62 32.25
CA ASN A 66 -4.07 -7.14 31.53
C ASN A 66 -4.40 -8.24 30.53
N TRP A 67 -4.65 -7.88 29.31
CA TRP A 67 -4.99 -8.77 28.20
C TRP A 67 -3.82 -9.67 27.74
N GLU A 68 -2.60 -9.43 28.18
CA GLU A 68 -1.44 -10.27 27.86
C GLU A 68 -1.35 -11.48 28.82
N ASN A 69 -1.85 -11.34 30.04
CA ASN A 69 -1.82 -12.42 31.02
C ASN A 69 -2.76 -13.56 30.61
N GLY A 70 -2.17 -14.74 30.46
CA GLY A 70 -2.91 -15.96 30.18
C GLY A 70 -3.30 -16.16 28.72
N ARG A 71 -2.74 -15.41 27.80
CA ARG A 71 -2.83 -15.71 26.36
C ARG A 71 -2.18 -17.06 26.04
N VAL A 72 -2.74 -17.72 25.03
CA VAL A 72 -2.27 -19.02 24.55
C VAL A 72 -1.91 -18.88 23.09
N LYS A 73 -0.71 -19.30 22.71
CA LYS A 73 -0.28 -19.43 21.31
C LYS A 73 -0.71 -20.79 20.77
N ILE A 74 -1.35 -20.81 19.62
CA ILE A 74 -1.87 -22.03 18.98
C ILE A 74 -1.97 -21.84 17.46
N LYS A 75 -1.82 -22.93 16.70
CA LYS A 75 -2.04 -22.90 15.26
C LYS A 75 -3.46 -22.47 14.91
N ILE A 76 -3.60 -21.60 13.91
CA ILE A 76 -4.89 -20.98 13.54
C ILE A 76 -6.00 -22.01 13.29
N GLY A 77 -5.72 -23.14 12.64
CA GLY A 77 -6.72 -24.19 12.44
C GLY A 77 -7.22 -24.84 13.73
N ARG A 78 -6.34 -25.06 14.73
CA ARG A 78 -6.73 -25.52 16.05
C ARG A 78 -7.49 -24.46 16.83
N PHE A 79 -7.10 -23.20 16.68
CA PHE A 79 -7.83 -22.07 17.25
C PHE A 79 -9.27 -22.02 16.76
N VAL A 80 -9.50 -22.12 15.43
CA VAL A 80 -10.84 -22.13 14.84
C VAL A 80 -11.72 -23.21 15.45
N ARG A 81 -11.22 -24.46 15.59
CA ARG A 81 -11.98 -25.56 16.22
C ARG A 81 -12.35 -25.21 17.67
N LYS A 82 -11.40 -24.68 18.43
CA LYS A 82 -11.62 -24.29 19.82
C LYS A 82 -12.64 -23.17 19.94
N PHE A 83 -12.52 -22.13 19.12
CA PHE A 83 -13.45 -21.01 19.07
C PHE A 83 -14.89 -21.48 18.81
N LEU A 84 -15.09 -22.31 17.80
CA LEU A 84 -16.42 -22.82 17.44
C LEU A 84 -17.05 -23.67 18.55
N THR A 85 -16.21 -24.36 19.36
CA THR A 85 -16.65 -25.13 20.52
C THR A 85 -16.99 -24.22 21.72
N GLU A 86 -16.12 -23.24 22.00
CA GLU A 86 -16.27 -22.37 23.19
C GLU A 86 -17.45 -21.39 23.03
N PHE A 87 -17.71 -20.87 21.83
CA PHE A 87 -18.74 -19.89 21.57
C PHE A 87 -20.08 -20.49 21.08
N SER A 88 -20.20 -21.84 21.10
CA SER A 88 -21.46 -22.57 20.92
C SER A 88 -22.29 -22.17 19.70
N PHE A 89 -21.71 -22.23 18.50
CA PHE A 89 -22.47 -22.10 17.25
C PHE A 89 -23.28 -23.38 16.99
N LYS A 90 -24.38 -23.56 17.75
CA LYS A 90 -25.15 -24.82 17.87
C LYS A 90 -25.71 -25.38 16.56
N ASN A 91 -25.86 -24.54 15.56
CA ASN A 91 -26.52 -24.91 14.29
C ASN A 91 -25.55 -24.98 13.10
N PHE A 92 -24.24 -24.88 13.34
CA PHE A 92 -23.26 -24.85 12.24
C PHE A 92 -22.34 -26.07 12.29
N LYS A 93 -22.43 -26.93 11.27
CA LYS A 93 -21.53 -28.08 11.14
C LYS A 93 -20.25 -27.62 10.43
N VAL A 94 -19.17 -27.49 11.20
CA VAL A 94 -17.85 -27.18 10.66
C VAL A 94 -17.23 -28.43 10.09
N THR A 95 -16.85 -28.40 8.82
CA THR A 95 -16.07 -29.44 8.18
C THR A 95 -14.59 -29.08 8.15
N ASP A 96 -13.72 -30.07 8.00
CA ASP A 96 -12.28 -29.84 7.84
C ASP A 96 -11.98 -28.99 6.61
N ALA A 97 -12.71 -29.16 5.51
CA ALA A 97 -12.57 -28.35 4.32
C ALA A 97 -12.85 -26.86 4.55
N LEU A 98 -13.83 -26.51 5.40
CA LEU A 98 -14.10 -25.11 5.77
C LEU A 98 -12.98 -24.52 6.62
N ILE A 99 -12.42 -25.30 7.52
CA ILE A 99 -11.28 -24.88 8.35
C ILE A 99 -10.05 -24.70 7.47
N GLU A 100 -9.77 -25.63 6.57
CA GLU A 100 -8.65 -25.56 5.65
C GLU A 100 -8.75 -24.32 4.74
N LYS A 101 -9.94 -24.05 4.19
CA LYS A 101 -10.19 -22.84 3.41
C LYS A 101 -9.87 -21.58 4.22
N PHE A 102 -10.32 -21.47 5.46
CA PHE A 102 -10.01 -20.33 6.33
C PHE A 102 -8.53 -20.21 6.61
N VAL A 103 -7.84 -21.32 6.92
CA VAL A 103 -6.40 -21.36 7.20
C VAL A 103 -5.59 -20.92 5.97
N ASN A 104 -5.97 -21.37 4.78
CA ASN A 104 -5.30 -21.00 3.55
C ASN A 104 -5.50 -19.51 3.23
N LEU A 105 -6.70 -18.96 3.45
CA LEU A 105 -6.96 -17.52 3.37
C LEU A 105 -6.08 -16.74 4.35
N TYR A 106 -6.00 -17.21 5.60
CA TYR A 106 -5.17 -16.59 6.63
C TYR A 106 -3.69 -16.57 6.24
N LYS A 107 -3.15 -17.73 5.84
CA LYS A 107 -1.76 -17.82 5.40
C LYS A 107 -1.46 -16.95 4.19
N SER A 108 -2.32 -16.99 3.19
CA SER A 108 -2.16 -16.18 1.97
C SER A 108 -2.21 -14.68 2.30
N TYR A 109 -3.13 -14.26 3.16
CA TYR A 109 -3.28 -12.88 3.57
C TYR A 109 -2.01 -12.37 4.28
N PHE A 110 -1.48 -13.11 5.24
CA PHE A 110 -0.34 -12.69 6.07
C PHE A 110 1.04 -13.09 5.55
N SER A 111 1.13 -13.75 4.40
CA SER A 111 2.42 -14.15 3.82
C SER A 111 3.29 -12.93 3.48
N ARG A 112 4.50 -12.89 4.03
CA ARG A 112 5.54 -11.88 3.79
C ARG A 112 6.83 -12.55 3.32
N ASP A 113 6.72 -13.37 2.29
CA ASP A 113 7.88 -14.05 1.74
C ASP A 113 8.74 -13.08 0.91
N ILE A 114 9.85 -12.65 1.48
CA ILE A 114 10.78 -11.71 0.85
C ILE A 114 11.36 -12.25 -0.46
N SER A 115 11.42 -13.59 -0.65
CA SER A 115 11.88 -14.20 -1.90
C SER A 115 10.97 -13.91 -3.09
N LYS A 116 9.73 -13.48 -2.82
CA LYS A 116 8.73 -13.06 -3.82
C LYS A 116 8.77 -11.58 -4.15
N LEU A 117 9.63 -10.79 -3.48
CA LEU A 117 9.90 -9.42 -3.86
C LEU A 117 10.92 -9.40 -5.01
N LYS A 118 10.62 -8.63 -6.04
CA LYS A 118 11.51 -8.41 -7.17
C LYS A 118 11.55 -6.93 -7.52
N ILE A 119 12.75 -6.40 -7.76
CA ILE A 119 12.92 -5.10 -8.40
C ILE A 119 13.01 -5.33 -9.91
N VAL A 120 12.19 -4.62 -10.67
CA VAL A 120 12.16 -4.66 -12.13
C VAL A 120 12.38 -3.26 -12.70
N GLU A 121 12.92 -3.19 -13.92
CA GLU A 121 13.26 -1.93 -14.59
C GLU A 121 13.02 -2.02 -16.10
N GLY A 122 13.05 -0.87 -16.77
CA GLY A 122 12.89 -0.79 -18.21
C GLY A 122 11.53 -1.32 -18.68
N GLU A 123 11.53 -2.04 -19.80
CA GLU A 123 10.31 -2.60 -20.42
C GLU A 123 9.58 -3.62 -19.52
N GLU A 124 10.26 -4.23 -18.56
CA GLU A 124 9.62 -5.18 -17.65
C GLU A 124 8.56 -4.49 -16.76
N ILE A 125 8.71 -3.18 -16.49
CA ILE A 125 7.71 -2.39 -15.76
C ILE A 125 6.34 -2.43 -16.47
N LEU A 126 6.31 -2.34 -17.80
CA LEU A 126 5.08 -2.34 -18.58
C LEU A 126 4.26 -3.61 -18.35
N LYS A 127 4.94 -4.76 -18.27
CA LYS A 127 4.31 -6.06 -18.02
C LYS A 127 3.53 -6.05 -16.71
N TYR A 128 4.10 -5.51 -15.62
CA TYR A 128 3.51 -5.56 -14.29
C TYR A 128 2.53 -4.42 -14.00
N TYR A 129 2.30 -3.53 -14.98
CA TYR A 129 1.16 -2.62 -14.97
C TYR A 129 -0.12 -3.28 -15.52
N LEU A 130 -0.02 -4.32 -16.34
CA LEU A 130 -1.17 -4.96 -16.97
C LEU A 130 -1.95 -5.83 -16.00
N GLU A 131 -3.28 -5.63 -15.97
CA GLU A 131 -4.18 -6.38 -15.09
C GLU A 131 -4.20 -7.89 -15.31
N ASP A 132 -3.81 -8.37 -16.51
CA ASP A 132 -3.65 -9.79 -16.84
C ASP A 132 -2.62 -10.49 -15.92
N ASN A 133 -1.71 -9.71 -15.32
CA ASN A 133 -0.69 -10.19 -14.42
C ASN A 133 -1.05 -10.00 -12.94
N TYR A 134 -2.24 -9.48 -12.61
CA TYR A 134 -2.63 -9.20 -11.23
C TYR A 134 -3.20 -10.42 -10.54
N HIS A 135 -2.84 -10.56 -9.28
CA HIS A 135 -3.45 -11.55 -8.40
C HIS A 135 -4.94 -11.30 -8.23
N SER A 136 -5.72 -12.37 -8.23
CA SER A 136 -7.14 -12.36 -7.90
C SER A 136 -7.50 -13.67 -7.21
N LEU A 137 -8.13 -13.58 -6.05
CA LEU A 137 -8.59 -14.76 -5.34
C LEU A 137 -9.99 -15.15 -5.85
N ASN A 138 -10.11 -16.33 -6.43
CA ASN A 138 -11.38 -16.83 -7.00
C ASN A 138 -12.07 -15.82 -7.95
N GLY A 139 -11.28 -15.05 -8.72
CA GLY A 139 -11.79 -14.02 -9.61
C GLY A 139 -12.20 -12.71 -8.91
N ASN A 140 -12.06 -12.63 -7.59
CA ASN A 140 -12.31 -11.39 -6.84
C ASN A 140 -11.22 -10.35 -7.16
N ARG A 141 -11.64 -9.15 -7.55
CA ARG A 141 -10.79 -7.99 -7.89
C ARG A 141 -10.85 -7.00 -6.75
N ALA A 142 -9.83 -6.97 -5.92
CA ALA A 142 -9.81 -6.17 -4.68
C ALA A 142 -8.57 -5.27 -4.58
N GLY A 143 -8.60 -4.35 -3.62
CA GLY A 143 -7.50 -3.47 -3.29
C GLY A 143 -7.26 -2.34 -4.29
N SER A 144 -6.25 -1.53 -4.01
CA SER A 144 -5.88 -0.40 -4.87
C SER A 144 -5.26 -0.85 -6.21
N LEU A 145 -4.69 -2.05 -6.26
CA LEU A 145 -4.11 -2.61 -7.47
C LEU A 145 -5.16 -2.71 -8.60
N TRP A 146 -6.34 -3.28 -8.29
CA TRP A 146 -7.45 -3.41 -9.24
C TRP A 146 -8.20 -2.10 -9.50
N ASN A 147 -8.00 -1.08 -8.67
CA ASN A 147 -8.55 0.27 -8.85
C ASN A 147 -7.58 1.21 -9.59
N SER A 148 -6.39 0.75 -9.98
CA SER A 148 -5.44 1.53 -10.77
C SER A 148 -6.03 1.84 -12.16
N CYS A 149 -6.16 3.11 -12.50
CA CYS A 149 -6.60 3.52 -13.84
C CYS A 149 -5.63 3.09 -14.95
N MET A 150 -4.36 2.84 -14.60
CA MET A 150 -3.28 2.52 -15.52
C MET A 150 -3.14 0.99 -15.80
N ARG A 151 -4.04 0.15 -15.29
CA ARG A 151 -3.97 -1.32 -15.43
C ARG A 151 -4.36 -1.85 -16.80
N GLN A 152 -5.08 -1.04 -17.59
CA GLN A 152 -5.65 -1.47 -18.86
C GLN A 152 -4.59 -1.47 -19.97
N ARG A 153 -4.72 -2.41 -20.92
CA ARG A 153 -3.75 -2.62 -22.00
C ARG A 153 -3.57 -1.40 -22.89
N GLU A 154 -4.64 -0.69 -23.20
CA GLU A 154 -4.63 0.54 -24.00
C GLU A 154 -3.86 1.70 -23.35
N ARG A 155 -3.64 1.61 -22.03
CA ARG A 155 -2.89 2.60 -21.27
C ARG A 155 -1.40 2.26 -21.13
N ASN A 156 -0.98 1.09 -21.58
CA ASN A 156 0.39 0.62 -21.42
C ASN A 156 1.40 1.54 -22.10
N ARG A 157 1.02 2.17 -23.23
CA ARG A 157 1.85 3.15 -23.96
C ARG A 157 2.29 4.35 -23.10
N PHE A 158 1.52 4.71 -22.07
CA PHE A 158 1.86 5.82 -21.18
C PHE A 158 3.02 5.49 -20.23
N MET A 159 3.27 4.18 -19.98
CA MET A 159 4.34 3.71 -19.11
C MET A 159 5.74 3.81 -19.73
N THR A 160 5.83 4.20 -21.00
CA THR A 160 7.10 4.41 -21.73
C THR A 160 8.04 5.36 -21.00
N LEU A 161 7.50 6.35 -20.26
CA LEU A 161 8.28 7.26 -19.41
C LEU A 161 9.15 6.46 -18.42
N TYR A 162 8.57 5.44 -17.78
CA TYR A 162 9.29 4.63 -16.79
C TYR A 162 10.31 3.70 -17.46
N ALA A 163 9.92 3.07 -18.57
CA ALA A 163 10.77 2.14 -19.30
C ALA A 163 12.04 2.81 -19.84
N LYS A 164 11.92 4.04 -20.33
CA LYS A 164 13.04 4.80 -20.89
C LYS A 164 13.99 5.41 -19.86
N ASN A 165 13.56 5.50 -18.60
CA ASN A 165 14.33 6.12 -17.54
C ASN A 165 14.75 5.09 -16.47
N SER A 166 15.24 3.91 -16.84
CA SER A 166 15.57 2.82 -15.92
C SER A 166 16.65 3.16 -14.88
N SER A 167 17.51 4.14 -15.16
CA SER A 167 18.48 4.69 -14.20
C SER A 167 17.82 5.47 -13.05
N LYS A 168 16.59 5.96 -13.25
CA LYS A 168 15.85 6.81 -12.31
C LYS A 168 14.57 6.17 -11.79
N VAL A 169 14.00 5.23 -12.55
CA VAL A 169 12.71 4.62 -12.23
C VAL A 169 12.82 3.11 -12.29
N LYS A 170 12.52 2.48 -11.18
CA LYS A 170 12.37 1.03 -11.04
C LYS A 170 11.01 0.72 -10.43
N MET A 171 10.66 -0.53 -10.33
CA MET A 171 9.44 -0.95 -9.66
C MET A 171 9.74 -2.10 -8.71
N LEU A 172 9.30 -1.98 -7.46
CA LEU A 172 9.22 -3.10 -6.53
C LEU A 172 7.92 -3.84 -6.77
N VAL A 173 8.00 -5.14 -7.01
CA VAL A 173 6.85 -6.02 -7.23
C VAL A 173 6.87 -7.14 -6.19
N PHE A 174 5.72 -7.41 -5.60
CA PHE A 174 5.50 -8.55 -4.72
C PHE A 174 4.56 -9.53 -5.40
N PHE A 175 5.00 -10.78 -5.51
CA PHE A 175 4.25 -11.85 -6.18
C PHE A 175 3.49 -12.72 -5.18
N SER A 176 2.33 -13.21 -5.59
CA SER A 176 1.58 -14.27 -4.92
C SER A 176 2.17 -15.64 -5.25
N ASP A 177 1.61 -16.71 -4.65
CA ASP A 177 2.07 -18.07 -4.86
C ASP A 177 1.86 -18.57 -6.31
N ASP A 178 0.96 -17.95 -7.06
CA ASP A 178 0.66 -18.20 -8.48
C ASP A 178 1.41 -17.25 -9.43
N ASP A 179 2.52 -16.64 -8.96
CA ASP A 179 3.37 -15.73 -9.73
C ASP A 179 2.62 -14.51 -10.32
N LYS A 180 1.51 -14.11 -9.69
CA LYS A 180 0.76 -12.91 -10.04
C LYS A 180 1.16 -11.73 -9.17
N VAL A 181 1.07 -10.52 -9.73
CA VAL A 181 1.36 -9.28 -8.98
C VAL A 181 0.33 -9.11 -7.87
N ARG A 182 0.77 -9.20 -6.63
CA ARG A 182 -0.01 -8.98 -5.43
C ARG A 182 0.08 -7.53 -4.94
N ALA A 183 1.26 -6.93 -5.05
CA ALA A 183 1.47 -5.51 -4.79
C ALA A 183 2.63 -4.95 -5.63
N ARG A 184 2.65 -3.65 -5.87
CA ARG A 184 3.72 -2.95 -6.58
C ARG A 184 3.83 -1.50 -6.14
N ALA A 185 5.04 -0.94 -6.24
CA ALA A 185 5.32 0.48 -6.07
C ALA A 185 6.45 0.92 -6.99
N LEU A 186 6.38 2.14 -7.51
CA LEU A 186 7.52 2.73 -8.22
C LEU A 186 8.61 3.14 -7.24
N LEU A 187 9.84 2.92 -7.63
CA LEU A 187 11.05 3.32 -6.93
C LEU A 187 11.75 4.40 -7.75
N TRP A 188 11.95 5.56 -7.15
CA TRP A 188 12.60 6.70 -7.77
C TRP A 188 13.99 6.91 -7.19
N GLU A 189 14.99 7.05 -8.05
CA GLU A 189 16.38 7.30 -7.69
C GLU A 189 16.80 8.73 -8.08
N GLY A 190 17.78 9.30 -7.35
CA GLY A 190 18.28 10.65 -7.63
C GLY A 190 17.25 11.76 -7.37
N VAL A 191 16.31 11.52 -6.46
CA VAL A 191 15.30 12.50 -6.06
C VAL A 191 15.95 13.56 -5.16
N LYS A 192 15.62 14.84 -5.41
CA LYS A 192 16.17 15.97 -4.65
C LYS A 192 15.06 16.76 -3.97
N ASP A 193 15.40 17.46 -2.89
CA ASP A 193 14.53 18.43 -2.25
C ASP A 193 14.82 19.82 -2.83
N HIS A 194 13.78 20.58 -3.17
CA HIS A 194 13.95 21.95 -3.63
C HIS A 194 14.63 22.86 -2.60
N LYS A 195 14.47 22.56 -1.30
CA LYS A 195 15.09 23.32 -0.23
C LYS A 195 16.56 22.98 -0.01
N ASP A 196 16.98 21.76 -0.40
CA ASP A 196 18.35 21.28 -0.29
C ASP A 196 18.68 20.34 -1.45
N SER A 197 19.09 20.91 -2.58
CA SER A 197 19.41 20.15 -3.78
C SER A 197 20.74 19.41 -3.72
N THR A 198 21.53 19.61 -2.65
CA THR A 198 22.80 18.88 -2.45
C THR A 198 22.58 17.46 -1.99
N LYS A 199 21.42 17.18 -1.38
CA LYS A 199 21.06 15.88 -0.85
C LYS A 199 20.18 15.11 -1.85
N GLU A 200 20.60 13.90 -2.16
CA GLU A 200 19.82 12.95 -2.96
C GLU A 200 19.09 11.95 -2.07
N TYR A 201 17.88 11.61 -2.49
CA TYR A 201 17.01 10.65 -1.84
C TYR A 201 16.64 9.54 -2.81
N LYS A 202 16.34 8.38 -2.27
CA LYS A 202 15.56 7.33 -2.91
C LYS A 202 14.13 7.47 -2.43
N PHE A 203 13.16 7.29 -3.31
CA PHE A 203 11.75 7.47 -2.95
C PHE A 203 10.90 6.33 -3.50
N MET A 204 10.13 5.68 -2.65
CA MET A 204 9.09 4.73 -3.02
C MET A 204 7.74 5.44 -3.07
N ASP A 205 7.13 5.47 -4.25
CA ASP A 205 5.84 6.10 -4.49
C ASP A 205 4.69 5.27 -3.92
N ARG A 206 3.47 5.64 -4.28
CA ARG A 206 2.26 4.97 -3.83
C ARG A 206 2.31 3.47 -4.06
N ILE A 207 1.98 2.71 -3.00
CA ILE A 207 1.88 1.26 -3.04
C ILE A 207 0.49 0.89 -3.56
N TYR A 208 0.45 0.12 -4.63
CA TYR A 208 -0.74 -0.51 -5.17
C TYR A 208 -0.75 -1.97 -4.72
N TYR A 209 -1.81 -2.40 -4.06
CA TYR A 209 -1.89 -3.69 -3.37
C TYR A 209 -3.21 -4.38 -3.63
N TYR A 210 -3.21 -5.69 -3.50
CA TYR A 210 -4.40 -6.51 -3.39
C TYR A 210 -4.86 -6.62 -1.92
N TYR A 211 -3.93 -6.86 -0.99
CA TYR A 211 -4.16 -6.87 0.44
C TYR A 211 -3.54 -5.62 1.09
N ASP A 212 -4.31 -4.93 1.92
CA ASP A 212 -3.91 -3.66 2.54
C ASP A 212 -2.68 -3.78 3.46
N HIS A 213 -2.53 -4.92 4.17
CA HIS A 213 -1.37 -5.15 5.02
C HIS A 213 -0.04 -5.24 4.24
N ASP A 214 -0.06 -5.42 2.92
CA ASP A 214 1.15 -5.36 2.09
C ASP A 214 1.79 -3.96 2.11
N ILE A 215 1.03 -2.92 2.47
CA ILE A 215 1.57 -1.57 2.67
C ILE A 215 2.69 -1.59 3.72
N ASN A 216 2.46 -2.22 4.87
CA ASN A 216 3.46 -2.29 5.94
C ASN A 216 4.69 -3.09 5.50
N PHE A 217 4.50 -4.17 4.74
CA PHE A 217 5.62 -4.95 4.20
C PHE A 217 6.50 -4.12 3.25
N PHE A 218 5.87 -3.32 2.38
CA PHE A 218 6.61 -2.40 1.49
C PHE A 218 7.30 -1.27 2.26
N LYS A 219 6.65 -0.69 3.26
CA LYS A 219 7.25 0.36 4.10
C LYS A 219 8.45 -0.16 4.90
N ASP A 220 8.35 -1.36 5.46
CA ASP A 220 9.46 -2.02 6.17
C ASP A 220 10.64 -2.23 5.21
N TRP A 221 10.38 -2.77 4.01
CA TRP A 221 11.39 -2.93 2.97
C TRP A 221 12.01 -1.58 2.56
N ALA A 222 11.22 -0.54 2.38
CA ALA A 222 11.69 0.79 2.02
C ALA A 222 12.64 1.35 3.08
N LYS A 223 12.29 1.23 4.34
CA LYS A 223 13.11 1.67 5.48
C LYS A 223 14.44 0.93 5.51
N GLU A 224 14.45 -0.40 5.35
CA GLU A 224 15.66 -1.23 5.32
C GLU A 224 16.60 -0.89 4.15
N ASN A 225 16.03 -0.42 3.01
CA ASN A 225 16.78 -0.08 1.80
C ASN A 225 17.03 1.44 1.62
N GLY A 226 16.69 2.25 2.63
CA GLY A 226 16.96 3.69 2.65
C GLY A 226 16.07 4.51 1.72
N TYR A 227 14.85 4.06 1.45
CA TYR A 227 13.86 4.79 0.67
C TYR A 227 12.95 5.63 1.59
N LEU A 228 12.72 6.87 1.22
CA LEU A 228 11.52 7.59 1.67
C LEU A 228 10.28 6.89 1.11
N CYS A 229 9.17 6.91 1.84
CA CYS A 229 7.89 6.49 1.29
C CYS A 229 6.80 7.49 1.63
N LYS A 230 5.66 7.42 0.95
CA LYS A 230 4.52 8.28 1.27
C LYS A 230 4.02 7.96 2.69
N TRP A 231 3.74 9.01 3.47
CA TRP A 231 3.14 8.85 4.79
C TRP A 231 1.78 8.14 4.69
N GLU A 232 0.91 8.66 3.83
CA GLU A 232 -0.37 8.05 3.49
C GLU A 232 -0.40 7.58 2.04
N GLN A 233 -1.10 6.48 1.78
CA GLN A 233 -1.27 5.92 0.42
C GLN A 233 -2.37 6.65 -0.36
N SER A 234 -2.39 7.98 -0.26
CA SER A 234 -3.36 8.88 -0.90
C SER A 234 -2.67 9.77 -1.92
N ALA A 235 -3.39 10.11 -3.00
CA ALA A 235 -2.95 11.12 -3.96
C ALA A 235 -3.06 12.56 -3.41
N LYS A 236 -3.67 12.76 -2.22
CA LYS A 236 -3.87 14.08 -1.61
C LYS A 236 -2.73 14.53 -0.69
N THR A 237 -1.80 13.64 -0.36
CA THR A 237 -0.70 13.89 0.60
C THR A 237 0.67 13.84 -0.07
N GLU A 238 0.82 14.61 -1.16
CA GLU A 238 2.01 14.58 -2.01
C GLU A 238 3.28 15.03 -1.30
N MET A 239 3.16 15.85 -0.24
CA MET A 239 4.31 16.46 0.44
C MET A 239 4.68 15.84 1.78
N LEU A 240 3.93 14.82 2.25
CA LEU A 240 4.20 14.15 3.52
C LEU A 240 4.80 12.76 3.28
N PHE A 241 5.96 12.56 3.88
CA PHE A 241 6.76 11.34 3.71
C PHE A 241 7.13 10.73 5.05
N ASP A 242 7.36 9.44 5.03
CA ASP A 242 7.96 8.64 6.09
C ASP A 242 9.44 8.42 5.75
N ASP A 243 10.33 8.90 6.60
CA ASP A 243 11.78 8.71 6.51
C ASP A 243 12.31 7.71 7.54
N GLY A 244 11.40 6.97 8.17
CA GLY A 244 11.70 5.97 9.19
C GLY A 244 11.84 6.53 10.61
N THR A 245 11.63 7.84 10.83
CA THR A 245 11.71 8.46 12.17
C THR A 245 10.43 8.31 12.99
N GLY A 246 9.34 7.80 12.38
CA GLY A 246 8.05 7.60 13.06
C GLY A 246 7.14 8.82 13.08
N SER A 247 7.55 9.92 12.42
CA SER A 247 6.74 11.13 12.24
C SER A 247 6.77 11.58 10.78
N PRO A 248 5.68 12.17 10.26
CA PRO A 248 5.67 12.65 8.89
C PRO A 248 6.61 13.83 8.69
N VAL A 249 7.42 13.76 7.63
CA VAL A 249 8.30 14.86 7.20
C VAL A 249 7.75 15.50 5.95
N ARG A 250 7.78 16.85 5.89
CA ARG A 250 7.32 17.60 4.73
C ARG A 250 8.50 17.92 3.81
N LYS A 251 8.42 17.50 2.53
CA LYS A 251 9.45 17.73 1.52
C LYS A 251 8.84 18.17 0.20
N GLN A 252 9.57 19.04 -0.49
CA GLN A 252 9.26 19.47 -1.87
C GLN A 252 10.24 18.77 -2.82
N LEU A 253 9.86 17.56 -3.24
CA LEU A 253 10.72 16.68 -3.99
C LEU A 253 10.61 16.92 -5.50
N TYR A 254 11.73 16.72 -6.21
CA TYR A 254 11.77 16.66 -7.65
C TYR A 254 12.75 15.60 -8.14
N VAL A 255 12.54 15.13 -9.36
CA VAL A 255 13.45 14.25 -10.09
C VAL A 255 13.65 14.79 -11.50
N ILE A 256 14.84 14.62 -12.06
CA ILE A 256 15.16 14.98 -13.45
C ILE A 256 15.27 13.69 -14.24
N LEU A 257 14.49 13.60 -15.33
CA LEU A 257 14.48 12.47 -16.24
C LEU A 257 15.17 12.84 -17.54
N ASP A 258 16.02 11.94 -18.04
CA ASP A 258 16.77 12.15 -19.27
C ASP A 258 15.84 12.05 -20.49
N GLU A 259 15.02 11.00 -20.54
CA GLU A 259 14.05 10.73 -21.60
C GLU A 259 12.66 11.23 -21.18
N HIS A 260 12.40 12.51 -21.35
CA HIS A 260 11.19 13.16 -20.87
C HIS A 260 10.30 13.73 -21.96
N ASN A 261 10.79 13.93 -23.18
CA ASN A 261 10.00 14.50 -24.28
C ASN A 261 9.16 13.42 -24.98
N LEU A 262 8.03 13.07 -24.38
CA LEU A 262 7.11 12.04 -24.84
C LEU A 262 5.79 12.64 -25.29
N SER A 263 5.10 11.95 -26.22
CA SER A 263 3.75 12.34 -26.65
C SER A 263 2.68 12.12 -25.59
N TYR A 264 2.95 11.20 -24.64
CA TYR A 264 2.01 10.82 -23.60
C TYR A 264 2.72 10.57 -22.27
N TYR A 265 2.06 10.89 -21.17
CA TYR A 265 2.58 10.71 -19.81
C TYR A 265 1.66 9.81 -19.00
N PRO A 266 2.20 8.97 -18.08
CA PRO A 266 1.38 8.18 -17.18
C PRO A 266 0.72 9.07 -16.14
N TYR A 267 -0.34 8.56 -15.51
CA TYR A 267 -0.82 9.14 -14.26
C TYR A 267 0.25 8.98 -13.18
N LEU A 268 0.70 10.11 -12.63
CA LEU A 268 1.70 10.19 -11.59
C LEU A 268 1.03 10.50 -10.24
N ASP A 269 1.26 9.65 -9.23
CA ASP A 269 0.67 9.82 -7.89
C ASP A 269 1.33 10.97 -7.11
N THR A 270 2.64 11.17 -7.29
CA THR A 270 3.42 12.15 -6.51
C THR A 270 3.97 13.27 -7.39
N PHE A 271 4.68 12.97 -8.44
CA PHE A 271 5.37 13.98 -9.27
C PHE A 271 4.45 14.57 -10.34
N LYS A 272 3.48 15.38 -9.94
CA LYS A 272 2.38 15.87 -10.80
C LYS A 272 2.71 17.13 -11.61
N PHE A 273 3.79 17.82 -11.25
CA PHE A 273 4.19 19.07 -11.89
C PHE A 273 5.45 18.85 -12.72
N PHE A 274 5.47 19.39 -13.93
CA PHE A 274 6.52 19.11 -14.89
C PHE A 274 7.05 20.38 -15.55
N ASN A 275 8.37 20.53 -15.61
CA ASN A 275 9.05 21.53 -16.44
C ASN A 275 9.68 20.81 -17.63
N PHE A 276 9.19 21.12 -18.84
CA PHE A 276 9.59 20.44 -20.07
C PHE A 276 11.03 20.74 -20.47
N ASP A 277 11.49 21.98 -20.30
CA ASP A 277 12.83 22.39 -20.73
C ASP A 277 13.93 21.70 -19.93
N LYS A 278 13.62 21.37 -18.68
CA LYS A 278 14.58 20.78 -17.73
C LYS A 278 14.36 19.29 -17.46
N GLY A 279 13.32 18.68 -18.04
CA GLY A 279 12.94 17.29 -17.74
C GLY A 279 12.64 17.06 -16.26
N ARG A 280 12.21 18.11 -15.53
CA ARG A 280 12.04 18.08 -14.08
C ARG A 280 10.59 17.77 -13.71
N PHE A 281 10.39 16.71 -12.93
CA PHE A 281 9.10 16.34 -12.35
C PHE A 281 9.12 16.64 -10.85
N SER A 282 8.05 17.26 -10.30
CA SER A 282 7.97 17.68 -8.90
C SER A 282 6.61 17.31 -8.28
N ASN A 283 6.61 17.22 -6.95
CA ASN A 283 5.39 17.10 -6.16
C ASN A 283 4.80 18.46 -5.73
N SER A 284 5.39 19.56 -6.16
CA SER A 284 5.00 20.92 -5.80
C SER A 284 5.08 21.83 -6.99
N ASN A 285 4.11 22.73 -7.16
CA ASN A 285 4.10 23.78 -8.17
C ASN A 285 4.78 25.08 -7.70
N SER A 286 5.36 25.11 -6.49
CA SER A 286 5.91 26.32 -5.85
C SER A 286 7.18 26.89 -6.52
N TYR A 287 7.66 26.30 -7.62
CA TYR A 287 8.95 26.62 -8.23
C TYR A 287 8.85 26.79 -9.76
N ASN A 288 7.99 27.70 -10.22
CA ASN A 288 7.87 28.07 -11.63
C ASN A 288 7.90 26.87 -12.60
N PHE A 289 6.91 26.00 -12.45
CA PHE A 289 6.65 24.97 -13.45
C PHE A 289 5.69 25.55 -14.48
N ASP A 290 6.11 25.55 -15.73
CA ASP A 290 5.33 26.09 -16.84
C ASP A 290 4.09 25.24 -17.16
N TYR A 291 4.00 24.02 -16.58
CA TYR A 291 2.98 23.06 -16.96
C TYR A 291 2.49 22.22 -15.79
N ILE A 292 1.19 22.01 -15.73
CA ILE A 292 0.52 21.05 -14.84
C ILE A 292 0.14 19.83 -15.68
N LEU A 293 0.42 18.64 -15.14
CA LEU A 293 -0.05 17.40 -15.75
C LEU A 293 -1.48 17.13 -15.30
N VAL A 294 -2.44 17.31 -16.19
CA VAL A 294 -3.87 17.11 -15.88
C VAL A 294 -4.30 15.69 -16.18
N GLN A 295 -5.14 15.14 -15.30
CA GLN A 295 -5.78 13.85 -15.50
C GLN A 295 -6.97 13.97 -16.44
N SER A 296 -6.80 13.48 -17.66
CA SER A 296 -7.91 13.23 -18.56
C SER A 296 -7.93 11.74 -18.91
N SER A 297 -9.05 11.05 -18.63
CA SER A 297 -9.26 9.64 -18.99
C SER A 297 -8.15 8.67 -18.53
N GLY A 298 -7.42 9.00 -17.43
CA GLY A 298 -6.31 8.22 -16.89
C GLY A 298 -4.97 8.40 -17.59
N ALA A 299 -4.86 9.34 -18.51
CA ALA A 299 -3.63 9.87 -19.07
C ALA A 299 -3.43 11.30 -18.54
N MET A 300 -2.19 11.75 -18.51
CA MET A 300 -1.87 13.14 -18.20
C MET A 300 -1.66 13.86 -19.52
N GLU A 301 -2.37 14.95 -19.72
CA GLU A 301 -2.23 15.84 -20.87
C GLU A 301 -1.44 17.07 -20.46
N ARG A 302 -0.71 17.62 -21.41
CA ARG A 302 0.05 18.84 -21.22
C ARG A 302 -0.90 20.04 -21.29
N GLU A 303 -1.04 20.78 -20.17
CA GLU A 303 -1.68 22.10 -20.17
C GLU A 303 -0.64 23.17 -19.88
N GLU A 304 -0.63 24.22 -20.69
CA GLU A 304 0.12 25.44 -20.40
C GLU A 304 -0.61 26.16 -19.24
N ARG A 305 0.13 26.43 -18.16
CA ARG A 305 -0.38 27.25 -17.07
C ARG A 305 -0.29 28.72 -17.48
N GLU A 306 -1.42 29.38 -17.58
CA GLU A 306 -1.42 30.83 -17.54
C GLU A 306 -0.91 31.29 -16.15
N PRO A 307 0.08 32.18 -16.06
CA PRO A 307 0.55 32.67 -14.77
C PRO A 307 -0.61 33.34 -14.03
N ASP A 308 -0.84 32.95 -12.78
CA ASP A 308 -1.82 33.62 -11.92
C ASP A 308 -1.45 35.11 -11.84
N GLU A 309 -2.42 36.00 -11.99
CA GLU A 309 -2.21 37.46 -11.92
C GLU A 309 -1.52 37.91 -10.63
N ASP A 310 -1.64 37.15 -9.57
CA ASP A 310 -0.99 37.39 -8.26
C ASP A 310 0.52 37.02 -8.26
N GLU A 311 1.00 36.14 -9.16
CA GLU A 311 2.44 35.82 -9.26
C GLU A 311 3.22 36.92 -10.00
N ILE A 312 2.56 37.73 -10.83
CA ILE A 312 3.18 38.86 -11.58
C ILE A 312 3.56 40.01 -10.60
N LEU A 313 2.88 40.11 -9.46
CA LEU A 313 3.09 41.20 -8.50
C LEU A 313 4.29 40.98 -7.54
N TYR A 314 4.90 39.80 -7.51
CA TYR A 314 6.03 39.49 -6.60
C TYR A 314 7.43 39.65 -7.24
N PHE A 315 7.52 39.96 -8.53
CA PHE A 315 8.81 40.10 -9.22
C PHE A 315 9.24 41.58 -9.51
N ASP A 316 8.41 42.56 -9.16
CA ASP A 316 8.77 43.98 -9.29
C ASP A 316 9.03 44.64 -7.92
N GLY A 317 10.14 44.29 -7.31
CA GLY A 317 10.55 44.97 -6.07
C GLY A 317 11.83 44.44 -5.45
N ASP A 318 12.91 45.15 -5.75
CA ASP A 318 14.18 45.23 -5.06
C ASP A 318 15.42 44.65 -5.72
N ASP A 319 15.77 45.26 -6.87
CA ASP A 319 17.16 45.50 -7.23
C ASP A 319 17.42 47.01 -7.33
N ASN A 320 17.52 47.69 -6.19
CA ASN A 320 18.22 48.94 -6.04
C ASN A 320 18.50 49.20 -4.54
N ASN A 321 19.69 48.74 -4.07
CA ASN A 321 20.66 49.52 -3.26
C ASN A 321 21.82 48.62 -2.83
#